data_700a36918eef3232453bd4b299f57a06
#
_entry.id   700a36918eef3232453bd4b299f57a06
#
_cell.length_a   1.000
_cell.length_b   1.000
_cell.length_c   1.000
_cell.angle_alpha   90.00
_cell.angle_beta   90.00
_cell.angle_gamma   90.00
#
_symmetry.space_group_name_H-M   'P 1'
#
loop_
_entity.id
_entity.type
_entity.pdbx_description
1 polymer ?
#
loop_
_entity_poly.entity_id
_entity_poly.type
_entity_poly.pdbx_seq_one_letter_code
_entity_poly.pdbx_strand_id
1 'polypeptide(L)'
;DNAKAAKIYNEMISDKNCSIFLTLAGSTSAGGCMKLYSDLVKYNMVDAIVATGASIIDMDFFEALGFKHYQGSQFQDDTELRKNYIDRIYDTYIDEEELQACDQTICDVANSLEPKAYTSREFIKELGKFLKDNAKKKGSLIETAFDNNVPIFCPAFTDSSAGFGLVMHQEQNPNKHITIDSIRELRELTEIKVKSKQSGLLMVGGGVPKNFVQDTVVCADLIGKKVDMHKYAIQITVADTSCLLYTSPSP
;
A
#
# COMPACT_ATOMS: atom_id res chain seq x y z
N ASP A 1 23.91 -11.35 -1.24
CA ASP A 1 22.48 -11.61 -1.02
C ASP A 1 21.61 -10.95 -2.11
N ASN A 2 21.89 -9.71 -2.54
CA ASN A 2 21.12 -9.04 -3.60
C ASN A 2 21.12 -9.83 -4.94
N ALA A 3 22.24 -10.43 -5.33
CA ALA A 3 22.32 -11.25 -6.53
C ALA A 3 21.42 -12.50 -6.45
N LYS A 4 21.31 -13.12 -5.26
CA LYS A 4 20.38 -14.23 -5.01
C LYS A 4 18.94 -13.78 -5.11
N ALA A 5 18.59 -12.65 -4.51
CA ALA A 5 17.26 -12.07 -4.59
C ALA A 5 16.86 -11.76 -6.04
N ALA A 6 17.76 -11.13 -6.80
CA ALA A 6 17.53 -10.84 -8.23
C ALA A 6 17.30 -12.11 -9.05
N LYS A 7 18.07 -13.20 -8.78
CA LYS A 7 17.88 -14.48 -9.44
C LYS A 7 16.52 -15.09 -9.13
N ILE A 8 16.10 -15.11 -7.87
CA ILE A 8 14.78 -15.62 -7.46
C ILE A 8 13.68 -14.79 -8.13
N TYR A 9 13.81 -13.46 -8.17
CA TYR A 9 12.82 -12.61 -8.81
C TYR A 9 12.72 -12.85 -10.32
N ASN A 10 13.86 -13.06 -10.98
CA ASN A 10 13.86 -13.44 -12.39
C ASN A 10 13.17 -14.79 -12.62
N GLU A 11 13.31 -15.75 -11.71
CA GLU A 11 12.57 -17.02 -11.75
C GLU A 11 11.07 -16.80 -11.57
N MET A 12 10.63 -15.93 -10.64
CA MET A 12 9.22 -15.57 -10.48
C MET A 12 8.62 -15.00 -11.76
N ILE A 13 9.28 -14.02 -12.38
CA ILE A 13 8.82 -13.36 -13.61
C ILE A 13 8.78 -14.33 -14.80
N SER A 14 9.71 -15.28 -14.84
CA SER A 14 9.80 -16.26 -15.91
C SER A 14 8.78 -17.39 -15.79
N ASP A 15 8.25 -17.62 -14.61
CA ASP A 15 7.24 -18.65 -14.33
C ASP A 15 5.83 -18.14 -14.70
N LYS A 16 5.37 -18.50 -15.90
CA LYS A 16 4.06 -18.09 -16.44
C LYS A 16 2.84 -18.51 -15.58
N ASN A 17 3.06 -19.38 -14.60
CA ASN A 17 2.00 -19.82 -13.68
C ASN A 17 2.07 -19.11 -12.33
N CYS A 18 3.06 -18.22 -12.12
CA CYS A 18 3.29 -17.53 -10.87
C CYS A 18 2.61 -16.16 -10.86
N SER A 19 1.71 -15.93 -9.90
CA SER A 19 1.22 -14.59 -9.57
C SER A 19 2.14 -13.97 -8.52
N ILE A 20 2.60 -12.75 -8.75
CA ILE A 20 3.57 -12.06 -7.90
C ILE A 20 2.87 -11.01 -7.05
N PHE A 21 2.97 -11.16 -5.72
CA PHE A 21 2.48 -10.19 -4.74
C PHE A 21 3.64 -9.31 -4.28
N LEU A 22 3.47 -7.99 -4.44
CA LEU A 22 4.36 -7.00 -3.85
C LEU A 22 3.79 -6.54 -2.51
N THR A 23 4.58 -6.63 -1.44
CA THR A 23 4.18 -6.05 -0.15
C THR A 23 5.07 -4.88 0.23
N LEU A 24 4.46 -3.75 0.60
CA LEU A 24 5.15 -2.52 0.95
C LEU A 24 4.79 -2.13 2.38
N ALA A 25 5.75 -2.19 3.27
CA ALA A 25 5.62 -1.78 4.67
C ALA A 25 6.42 -0.51 4.95
N GLY A 26 5.98 0.22 5.96
CA GLY A 26 6.64 1.47 6.34
C GLY A 26 6.45 2.58 5.31
N SER A 27 7.43 3.47 5.22
CA SER A 27 7.39 4.67 4.37
C SER A 27 8.53 4.69 3.36
N THR A 28 8.85 3.55 2.74
CA THR A 28 9.96 3.44 1.77
C THR A 28 9.76 4.30 0.53
N SER A 29 8.53 4.70 0.25
CA SER A 29 8.20 5.67 -0.79
C SER A 29 8.77 7.06 -0.50
N ALA A 30 8.76 7.51 0.76
CA ALA A 30 9.43 8.75 1.19
C ALA A 30 10.95 8.69 0.92
N GLY A 31 11.55 7.52 1.03
CA GLY A 31 12.95 7.25 0.66
C GLY A 31 13.23 7.21 -0.85
N GLY A 32 12.28 7.62 -1.70
CA GLY A 32 12.45 7.71 -3.15
C GLY A 32 12.18 6.43 -3.93
N CYS A 33 11.66 5.37 -3.29
CA CYS A 33 11.44 4.08 -3.95
C CYS A 33 10.15 4.00 -4.79
N MET A 34 9.29 5.02 -4.76
CA MET A 34 7.96 5.00 -5.39
C MET A 34 8.03 4.73 -6.90
N LYS A 35 8.98 5.36 -7.58
CA LYS A 35 9.17 5.13 -9.02
C LYS A 35 9.49 3.68 -9.36
N LEU A 36 10.26 2.99 -8.51
CA LEU A 36 10.55 1.56 -8.70
C LEU A 36 9.27 0.73 -8.63
N TYR A 37 8.40 1.01 -7.66
CA TYR A 37 7.15 0.29 -7.50
C TYR A 37 6.20 0.54 -8.68
N SER A 38 6.10 1.80 -9.15
CA SER A 38 5.34 2.13 -10.35
C SER A 38 5.87 1.43 -11.60
N ASP A 39 7.20 1.35 -11.76
CA ASP A 39 7.82 0.65 -12.87
C ASP A 39 7.55 -0.87 -12.82
N LEU A 40 7.56 -1.51 -11.62
CA LEU A 40 7.17 -2.92 -11.48
C LEU A 40 5.75 -3.18 -12.01
N VAL A 41 4.81 -2.30 -11.70
CA VAL A 41 3.45 -2.37 -12.23
C VAL A 41 3.43 -2.13 -13.74
N LYS A 42 4.04 -1.06 -14.19
CA LYS A 42 4.06 -0.64 -15.60
C LYS A 42 4.62 -1.72 -16.54
N TYR A 43 5.63 -2.45 -16.07
CA TYR A 43 6.27 -3.50 -16.84
C TYR A 43 5.70 -4.90 -16.56
N ASN A 44 4.53 -4.98 -15.92
CA ASN A 44 3.83 -6.23 -15.61
C ASN A 44 4.69 -7.24 -14.84
N MET A 45 5.43 -6.73 -13.85
CA MET A 45 6.32 -7.51 -13.01
C MET A 45 5.68 -7.89 -11.66
N VAL A 46 4.48 -7.38 -11.36
CA VAL A 46 3.68 -7.71 -10.18
C VAL A 46 2.20 -7.78 -10.55
N ASP A 47 1.43 -8.63 -9.86
CA ASP A 47 0.02 -8.88 -10.15
C ASP A 47 -0.92 -8.29 -9.10
N ALA A 48 -0.45 -8.13 -7.87
CA ALA A 48 -1.19 -7.50 -6.78
C ALA A 48 -0.24 -6.83 -5.79
N ILE A 49 -0.71 -5.78 -5.13
CA ILE A 49 0.04 -5.02 -4.14
C ILE A 49 -0.72 -5.04 -2.83
N VAL A 50 0.00 -5.25 -1.72
CA VAL A 50 -0.51 -5.03 -0.36
C VAL A 50 0.42 -4.04 0.32
N ALA A 51 -0.10 -2.91 0.78
CA ALA A 51 0.73 -1.82 1.26
C ALA A 51 0.17 -1.18 2.54
N THR A 52 1.02 -0.44 3.25
CA THR A 52 0.58 0.45 4.31
C THR A 52 -0.05 1.72 3.75
N GLY A 53 -0.95 2.35 4.50
CA GLY A 53 -1.48 3.67 4.17
C GLY A 53 -0.37 4.71 4.07
N ALA A 54 0.61 4.65 4.96
CA ALA A 54 1.78 5.51 4.91
C ALA A 54 2.51 5.47 3.55
N SER A 55 2.66 4.29 2.93
CA SER A 55 3.32 4.18 1.64
C SER A 55 2.49 4.73 0.48
N ILE A 56 1.19 4.40 0.44
CA ILE A 56 0.36 4.68 -0.75
C ILE A 56 -0.48 5.95 -0.63
N ILE A 57 -0.89 6.34 0.57
CA ILE A 57 -1.71 7.55 0.76
C ILE A 57 -0.82 8.72 1.15
N ASP A 58 -0.11 8.63 2.28
CA ASP A 58 0.66 9.74 2.83
C ASP A 58 1.89 10.09 1.98
N MET A 59 2.32 9.17 1.11
CA MET A 59 3.47 9.38 0.23
C MET A 59 3.09 9.46 -1.24
N ASP A 60 2.52 8.39 -1.82
CA ASP A 60 2.26 8.33 -3.26
C ASP A 60 1.11 9.23 -3.71
N PHE A 61 -0.04 9.14 -3.04
CA PHE A 61 -1.19 9.97 -3.33
C PHE A 61 -0.92 11.45 -3.03
N PHE A 62 -0.29 11.72 -1.88
CA PHE A 62 0.16 13.05 -1.47
C PHE A 62 1.05 13.72 -2.53
N GLU A 63 2.09 13.01 -3.01
CA GLU A 63 2.94 13.54 -4.08
C GLU A 63 2.19 13.67 -5.42
N ALA A 64 1.26 12.78 -5.73
CA ALA A 64 0.44 12.89 -6.94
C ALA A 64 -0.43 14.15 -6.93
N LEU A 65 -0.87 14.62 -5.76
CA LEU A 65 -1.55 15.91 -5.58
C LEU A 65 -0.63 17.12 -5.81
N GLY A 66 0.68 16.90 -5.96
CA GLY A 66 1.68 17.92 -6.23
C GLY A 66 2.42 18.42 -5.00
N PHE A 67 2.17 17.83 -3.85
CA PHE A 67 2.88 18.08 -2.60
C PHE A 67 4.25 17.42 -2.60
N LYS A 68 5.12 17.75 -1.64
CA LYS A 68 6.51 17.33 -1.67
C LYS A 68 7.00 16.83 -0.32
N HIS A 69 7.85 15.84 -0.37
CA HIS A 69 8.71 15.45 0.74
C HIS A 69 10.05 16.18 0.63
N TYR A 70 10.58 16.58 1.76
CA TYR A 70 11.85 17.30 1.84
C TYR A 70 12.86 16.51 2.63
N GLN A 71 14.11 16.50 2.19
CA GLN A 71 15.19 15.91 2.97
C GLN A 71 15.66 16.90 4.03
N GLY A 72 15.68 16.46 5.27
CA GLY A 72 16.10 17.24 6.43
C GLY A 72 17.15 16.51 7.28
N SER A 73 17.20 16.82 8.55
CA SER A 73 18.10 16.20 9.53
C SER A 73 17.31 15.31 10.50
N GLN A 74 17.79 14.09 10.71
CA GLN A 74 17.23 13.21 11.76
C GLN A 74 17.42 13.73 13.19
N PHE A 75 18.32 14.71 13.37
CA PHE A 75 18.68 15.28 14.67
C PHE A 75 18.04 16.64 14.95
N GLN A 76 17.11 17.08 14.08
CA GLN A 76 16.38 18.33 14.30
C GLN A 76 15.46 18.21 15.51
N ASP A 77 15.31 19.31 16.25
CA ASP A 77 14.40 19.39 17.39
C ASP A 77 12.93 19.34 16.89
N ASP A 78 12.22 18.30 17.27
CA ASP A 78 10.81 18.11 16.89
C ASP A 78 9.89 19.21 17.46
N THR A 79 10.26 19.85 18.58
CA THR A 79 9.52 21.00 19.13
C THR A 79 9.59 22.20 18.19
N GLU A 80 10.74 22.43 17.58
CA GLU A 80 10.91 23.51 16.61
C GLU A 80 10.23 23.21 15.27
N LEU A 81 10.29 21.95 14.81
CA LEU A 81 9.57 21.50 13.62
C LEU A 81 8.06 21.68 13.78
N ARG A 82 7.51 21.25 14.92
CA ARG A 82 6.08 21.41 15.22
C ARG A 82 5.61 22.86 15.22
N LYS A 83 6.41 23.81 15.72
CA LYS A 83 6.07 25.24 15.67
C LYS A 83 5.94 25.77 14.25
N ASN A 84 6.58 25.13 13.30
CA ASN A 84 6.57 25.49 11.87
C ASN A 84 5.64 24.59 11.05
N TYR A 85 4.78 23.76 11.69
CA TYR A 85 3.88 22.81 11.02
C TYR A 85 4.62 21.85 10.09
N ILE A 86 5.74 21.29 10.59
CA ILE A 86 6.54 20.31 9.86
C ILE A 86 6.54 18.99 10.62
N ASP A 87 6.05 17.95 9.97
CA ASP A 87 6.19 16.57 10.42
C ASP A 87 7.51 15.97 9.95
N ARG A 88 8.06 15.06 10.74
CA ARG A 88 9.33 14.40 10.44
C ARG A 88 9.22 12.87 10.54
N ILE A 89 9.63 12.20 9.47
CA ILE A 89 9.85 10.76 9.45
C ILE A 89 11.34 10.53 9.22
N TYR A 90 12.10 10.27 10.29
CA TYR A 90 13.56 10.14 10.28
C TYR A 90 14.23 11.42 9.73
N ASP A 91 14.68 11.42 8.48
CA ASP A 91 15.29 12.56 7.79
C ASP A 91 14.38 13.14 6.67
N THR A 92 13.13 12.74 6.62
CA THR A 92 12.15 13.23 5.66
C THR A 92 11.17 14.17 6.37
N TYR A 93 10.99 15.36 5.82
CA TYR A 93 10.10 16.38 6.32
C TYR A 93 8.86 16.50 5.43
N ILE A 94 7.72 16.72 6.06
CA ILE A 94 6.41 16.84 5.43
C ILE A 94 5.75 18.12 5.98
N ASP A 95 5.19 18.92 5.10
CA ASP A 95 4.36 20.05 5.51
C ASP A 95 3.01 19.55 6.01
N GLU A 96 2.67 19.88 7.27
CA GLU A 96 1.45 19.42 7.92
C GLU A 96 0.20 20.03 7.28
N GLU A 97 0.26 21.25 6.76
CA GLU A 97 -0.86 21.90 6.08
C GLU A 97 -1.13 21.22 4.72
N GLU A 98 -0.09 20.79 4.00
CA GLU A 98 -0.21 19.98 2.79
C GLU A 98 -0.79 18.60 3.10
N LEU A 99 -0.40 18.00 4.23
CA LEU A 99 -0.95 16.70 4.67
C LEU A 99 -2.44 16.82 5.01
N GLN A 100 -2.86 17.87 5.71
CA GLN A 100 -4.28 18.17 5.96
C GLN A 100 -5.07 18.42 4.67
N ALA A 101 -4.46 19.02 3.66
CA ALA A 101 -5.08 19.17 2.33
C ALA A 101 -5.23 17.81 1.62
N CYS A 102 -4.33 16.87 1.87
CA CYS A 102 -4.48 15.49 1.42
C CYS A 102 -5.67 14.81 2.11
N ASP A 103 -5.82 14.95 3.44
CA ASP A 103 -6.96 14.45 4.22
C ASP A 103 -8.29 14.99 3.67
N GLN A 104 -8.35 16.28 3.40
CA GLN A 104 -9.54 16.91 2.82
C GLN A 104 -9.84 16.35 1.42
N THR A 105 -8.84 16.11 0.60
CA THR A 105 -9.03 15.50 -0.73
C THR A 105 -9.61 14.09 -0.62
N ILE A 106 -9.17 13.29 0.34
CA ILE A 106 -9.75 11.97 0.63
C ILE A 106 -11.23 12.10 1.04
N CYS A 107 -11.54 13.05 1.93
CA CYS A 107 -12.91 13.35 2.33
C CYS A 107 -13.80 13.71 1.12
N ASP A 108 -13.29 14.58 0.24
CA ASP A 108 -14.03 15.03 -0.95
C ASP A 108 -14.28 13.88 -1.94
N VAL A 109 -13.30 13.01 -2.16
CA VAL A 109 -13.49 11.80 -2.96
C VAL A 109 -14.56 10.91 -2.32
N ALA A 110 -14.48 10.66 -0.99
CA ALA A 110 -15.48 9.87 -0.28
C ALA A 110 -16.89 10.47 -0.38
N ASN A 111 -17.02 11.80 -0.29
CA ASN A 111 -18.28 12.54 -0.45
C ASN A 111 -18.90 12.38 -1.84
N SER A 112 -18.10 12.12 -2.86
CA SER A 112 -18.55 11.92 -4.23
C SER A 112 -19.05 10.50 -4.53
N LEU A 113 -18.81 9.56 -3.62
CA LEU A 113 -19.12 8.14 -3.81
C LEU A 113 -20.49 7.77 -3.26
N GLU A 114 -21.06 6.68 -3.78
CA GLU A 114 -22.28 6.09 -3.25
C GLU A 114 -22.05 5.57 -1.81
N PRO A 115 -22.91 5.92 -0.85
CA PRO A 115 -22.80 5.46 0.54
C PRO A 115 -23.02 3.95 0.65
N LYS A 116 -21.95 3.19 0.74
CA LYS A 116 -21.93 1.73 0.94
C LYS A 116 -20.61 1.27 1.52
N ALA A 117 -20.50 -0.03 1.80
CA ALA A 117 -19.22 -0.64 2.19
C ALA A 117 -18.31 -0.81 0.97
N TYR A 118 -17.09 -0.28 1.04
CA TYR A 118 -16.01 -0.46 0.09
C TYR A 118 -14.90 -1.28 0.75
N THR A 119 -14.16 -2.08 -0.02
CA THR A 119 -12.84 -2.53 0.44
C THR A 119 -11.83 -1.39 0.22
N SER A 120 -10.68 -1.44 0.90
CA SER A 120 -9.61 -0.45 0.63
C SER A 120 -9.22 -0.49 -0.85
N ARG A 121 -9.16 -1.69 -1.45
CA ARG A 121 -8.88 -1.88 -2.87
C ARG A 121 -9.88 -1.12 -3.77
N GLU A 122 -11.16 -1.20 -3.46
CA GLU A 122 -12.18 -0.48 -4.23
C GLU A 122 -12.04 1.03 -4.07
N PHE A 123 -11.80 1.50 -2.84
CA PHE A 123 -11.61 2.92 -2.59
C PHE A 123 -10.32 3.45 -3.22
N ILE A 124 -9.20 2.74 -3.13
CA ILE A 124 -7.93 3.10 -3.79
C ILE A 124 -8.11 3.14 -5.31
N LYS A 125 -8.94 2.27 -5.88
CA LYS A 125 -9.28 2.34 -7.31
C LYS A 125 -10.01 3.64 -7.65
N GLU A 126 -10.92 4.14 -6.80
CA GLU A 126 -11.56 5.44 -7.01
C GLU A 126 -10.55 6.59 -6.86
N LEU A 127 -9.57 6.48 -5.94
CA LEU A 127 -8.45 7.44 -5.89
C LEU A 127 -7.63 7.43 -7.17
N GLY A 128 -7.36 6.26 -7.75
CA GLY A 128 -6.66 6.13 -9.03
C GLY A 128 -7.43 6.80 -10.17
N LYS A 129 -8.74 6.61 -10.21
CA LYS A 129 -9.63 7.28 -11.16
C LYS A 129 -9.60 8.81 -10.97
N PHE A 130 -9.66 9.29 -9.74
CA PHE A 130 -9.55 10.71 -9.42
C PHE A 130 -8.22 11.30 -9.91
N LEU A 131 -7.10 10.59 -9.71
CA LEU A 131 -5.78 11.05 -10.12
C LEU A 131 -5.61 11.16 -11.64
N LYS A 132 -6.35 10.40 -12.45
CA LYS A 132 -6.29 10.55 -13.91
C LYS A 132 -6.55 11.98 -14.37
N ASP A 133 -7.51 12.63 -13.74
CA ASP A 133 -7.95 13.98 -14.13
C ASP A 133 -7.31 15.07 -13.27
N ASN A 134 -6.91 14.76 -12.03
CA ASN A 134 -6.53 15.73 -11.00
C ASN A 134 -5.06 15.67 -10.58
N ALA A 135 -4.29 14.65 -10.97
CA ALA A 135 -2.89 14.53 -10.57
C ALA A 135 -2.05 15.69 -11.15
N LYS A 136 -1.35 16.40 -10.28
CA LYS A 136 -0.35 17.41 -10.65
C LYS A 136 1.01 16.78 -10.97
N LYS A 137 1.33 15.63 -10.34
CA LYS A 137 2.49 14.81 -10.66
C LYS A 137 2.01 13.46 -11.19
N LYS A 138 2.29 13.17 -12.45
CA LYS A 138 1.89 11.92 -13.11
C LYS A 138 2.80 10.75 -12.80
N GLY A 139 2.26 9.52 -12.94
CA GLY A 139 3.03 8.29 -12.79
C GLY A 139 3.20 7.83 -11.35
N SER A 140 2.29 8.21 -10.46
CA SER A 140 2.18 7.65 -9.12
C SER A 140 1.87 6.14 -9.17
N LEU A 141 2.12 5.43 -8.09
CA LEU A 141 1.81 4.00 -8.01
C LEU A 141 0.30 3.75 -8.12
N ILE A 142 -0.52 4.55 -7.44
CA ILE A 142 -1.98 4.42 -7.49
C ILE A 142 -2.51 4.67 -8.91
N GLU A 143 -2.06 5.74 -9.59
CA GLU A 143 -2.46 6.04 -10.98
C GLU A 143 -2.01 4.92 -11.92
N THR A 144 -0.75 4.47 -11.80
CA THR A 144 -0.18 3.41 -12.63
C THR A 144 -0.88 2.06 -12.41
N ALA A 145 -1.20 1.72 -11.18
CA ALA A 145 -1.93 0.50 -10.84
C ALA A 145 -3.37 0.53 -11.37
N PHE A 146 -4.04 1.69 -11.29
CA PHE A 146 -5.36 1.88 -11.89
C PHE A 146 -5.33 1.64 -13.40
N ASP A 147 -4.38 2.24 -14.11
CA ASP A 147 -4.24 2.12 -15.57
C ASP A 147 -3.91 0.70 -16.04
N ASN A 148 -3.21 -0.07 -15.22
CA ASN A 148 -2.80 -1.44 -15.53
C ASN A 148 -3.71 -2.51 -14.88
N ASN A 149 -4.79 -2.11 -14.19
CA ASN A 149 -5.70 -3.00 -13.46
C ASN A 149 -4.99 -3.88 -12.41
N VAL A 150 -3.92 -3.41 -11.81
CA VAL A 150 -3.25 -4.07 -10.69
C VAL A 150 -3.93 -3.64 -9.38
N PRO A 151 -4.51 -4.56 -8.60
CA PRO A 151 -5.18 -4.20 -7.36
C PRO A 151 -4.17 -3.82 -6.27
N ILE A 152 -4.51 -2.78 -5.50
CA ILE A 152 -3.80 -2.38 -4.28
C ILE A 152 -4.71 -2.60 -3.08
N PHE A 153 -4.25 -3.34 -2.10
CA PHE A 153 -4.90 -3.62 -0.83
C PHE A 153 -4.18 -2.89 0.29
N CYS A 154 -4.92 -2.35 1.26
CA CYS A 154 -4.36 -1.68 2.42
C CYS A 154 -5.09 -2.14 3.69
N PRO A 155 -4.67 -3.22 4.34
CA PRO A 155 -5.40 -3.84 5.44
C PRO A 155 -5.55 -2.96 6.70
N ALA A 156 -4.64 -2.00 6.92
CA ALA A 156 -4.72 -1.00 7.99
C ALA A 156 -5.02 0.39 7.40
N PHE A 157 -6.05 0.48 6.57
CA PHE A 157 -6.34 1.66 5.74
C PHE A 157 -6.57 2.94 6.53
N THR A 158 -7.11 2.84 7.74
CA THR A 158 -7.38 3.99 8.61
C THR A 158 -6.15 4.54 9.32
N ASP A 159 -5.00 3.87 9.25
CA ASP A 159 -3.72 4.33 9.81
C ASP A 159 -2.94 5.17 8.76
N SER A 160 -3.57 6.26 8.30
CA SER A 160 -3.05 7.19 7.30
C SER A 160 -4.02 8.37 7.09
N SER A 161 -3.66 9.34 6.24
CA SER A 161 -4.57 10.39 5.74
C SER A 161 -5.93 9.86 5.27
N ALA A 162 -5.98 8.63 4.75
CA ALA A 162 -7.25 8.00 4.40
C ALA A 162 -8.19 7.88 5.60
N GLY A 163 -7.67 7.51 6.76
CA GLY A 163 -8.44 7.43 8.00
C GLY A 163 -9.00 8.79 8.43
N PHE A 164 -8.16 9.81 8.42
CA PHE A 164 -8.57 11.17 8.81
C PHE A 164 -9.63 11.72 7.85
N GLY A 165 -9.42 11.60 6.54
CA GLY A 165 -10.39 12.03 5.54
C GLY A 165 -11.72 11.28 5.64
N LEU A 166 -11.71 9.98 5.96
CA LEU A 166 -12.94 9.19 6.17
C LEU A 166 -13.66 9.55 7.47
N VAL A 167 -12.95 9.91 8.55
CA VAL A 167 -13.56 10.44 9.78
C VAL A 167 -14.28 11.76 9.48
N MET A 168 -13.63 12.67 8.74
CA MET A 168 -14.26 13.92 8.30
C MET A 168 -15.52 13.66 7.45
N HIS A 169 -15.42 12.71 6.51
CA HIS A 169 -16.56 12.31 5.68
C HIS A 169 -17.75 11.80 6.51
N GLN A 170 -17.50 10.94 7.50
CA GLN A 170 -18.57 10.40 8.36
C GLN A 170 -19.19 11.46 9.25
N GLU A 171 -18.38 12.39 9.78
CA GLU A 171 -18.90 13.52 10.58
C GLU A 171 -19.81 14.43 9.75
N GLN A 172 -19.44 14.68 8.49
CA GLN A 172 -20.26 15.46 7.55
C GLN A 172 -21.52 14.71 7.08
N ASN A 173 -21.50 13.37 7.10
CA ASN A 173 -22.56 12.51 6.57
C ASN A 173 -22.99 11.43 7.58
N PRO A 174 -23.50 11.79 8.77
CA PRO A 174 -23.72 10.86 9.88
C PRO A 174 -24.70 9.71 9.56
N ASN A 175 -25.64 9.94 8.63
CA ASN A 175 -26.68 8.95 8.31
C ASN A 175 -26.41 8.17 7.01
N LYS A 176 -25.53 8.67 6.16
CA LYS A 176 -25.25 8.08 4.84
C LYS A 176 -23.78 8.32 4.46
N HIS A 177 -22.93 7.41 4.81
CA HIS A 177 -21.49 7.48 4.54
C HIS A 177 -20.96 6.16 3.98
N ILE A 178 -19.75 6.20 3.47
CA ILE A 178 -19.02 4.98 3.12
C ILE A 178 -18.38 4.36 4.35
N THR A 179 -18.17 3.04 4.31
CA THR A 179 -17.40 2.30 5.31
C THR A 179 -16.35 1.45 4.61
N ILE A 180 -15.30 1.07 5.33
CA ILE A 180 -14.28 0.16 4.80
C ILE A 180 -14.50 -1.25 5.36
N ASP A 181 -14.73 -2.20 4.45
CA ASP A 181 -14.97 -3.62 4.77
C ASP A 181 -13.65 -4.39 4.67
N SER A 182 -12.90 -4.41 5.76
CA SER A 182 -11.61 -5.11 5.84
C SER A 182 -11.75 -6.64 5.80
N ILE A 183 -12.91 -7.18 6.18
CA ILE A 183 -13.15 -8.62 6.11
C ILE A 183 -13.34 -9.06 4.65
N ARG A 184 -14.14 -8.33 3.89
CA ARG A 184 -14.30 -8.59 2.46
C ARG A 184 -12.98 -8.42 1.72
N GLU A 185 -12.14 -7.48 2.14
CA GLU A 185 -10.80 -7.26 1.58
C GLU A 185 -9.91 -8.50 1.72
N LEU A 186 -9.83 -9.12 2.90
CA LEU A 186 -9.05 -10.34 3.10
C LEU A 186 -9.59 -11.48 2.23
N ARG A 187 -10.91 -11.58 2.09
CA ARG A 187 -11.53 -12.58 1.21
C ARG A 187 -11.18 -12.33 -0.26
N GLU A 188 -11.20 -11.09 -0.74
CA GLU A 188 -10.83 -10.73 -2.10
C GLU A 188 -9.36 -11.08 -2.41
N LEU A 189 -8.45 -10.76 -1.49
CA LEU A 189 -7.04 -11.12 -1.63
C LEU A 189 -6.86 -12.66 -1.63
N THR A 190 -7.59 -13.37 -0.76
CA THR A 190 -7.61 -14.84 -0.73
C THR A 190 -8.11 -15.43 -2.04
N GLU A 191 -9.12 -14.82 -2.68
CA GLU A 191 -9.61 -15.25 -3.99
C GLU A 191 -8.54 -15.13 -5.08
N ILE A 192 -7.69 -14.09 -5.03
CA ILE A 192 -6.54 -13.98 -5.95
C ILE A 192 -5.59 -15.15 -5.72
N LYS A 193 -5.24 -15.45 -4.46
CA LYS A 193 -4.40 -16.60 -4.13
C LYS A 193 -5.00 -17.93 -4.62
N VAL A 194 -6.29 -18.14 -4.43
CA VAL A 194 -7.01 -19.36 -4.87
C VAL A 194 -6.98 -19.51 -6.40
N LYS A 195 -7.07 -18.42 -7.15
CA LYS A 195 -7.00 -18.42 -8.62
C LYS A 195 -5.58 -18.59 -9.15
N SER A 196 -4.56 -18.31 -8.34
CA SER A 196 -3.16 -18.42 -8.73
C SER A 196 -2.74 -19.88 -8.71
N LYS A 197 -2.11 -20.37 -9.78
CA LYS A 197 -1.54 -21.73 -9.81
C LYS A 197 -0.33 -21.82 -8.90
N GLN A 198 0.56 -20.84 -9.00
CA GLN A 198 1.72 -20.63 -8.15
C GLN A 198 1.74 -19.20 -7.68
N SER A 199 2.42 -18.89 -6.60
CA SER A 199 2.57 -17.52 -6.13
C SER A 199 3.98 -17.24 -5.63
N GLY A 200 4.40 -16.00 -5.80
CA GLY A 200 5.66 -15.46 -5.33
C GLY A 200 5.44 -14.18 -4.52
N LEU A 201 6.28 -13.96 -3.53
CA LEU A 201 6.25 -12.78 -2.67
C LEU A 201 7.51 -11.94 -2.87
N LEU A 202 7.34 -10.67 -3.21
CA LEU A 202 8.37 -9.64 -3.13
C LEU A 202 8.00 -8.71 -1.97
N MET A 203 8.71 -8.83 -0.85
CA MET A 203 8.40 -8.11 0.38
C MET A 203 9.44 -7.02 0.64
N VAL A 204 8.98 -5.77 0.73
CA VAL A 204 9.79 -4.63 1.15
C VAL A 204 9.35 -4.24 2.57
N GLY A 205 10.26 -4.43 3.53
CA GLY A 205 9.93 -4.42 4.95
C GLY A 205 9.24 -5.71 5.40
N GLY A 206 8.26 -5.58 6.27
CA GLY A 206 7.50 -6.71 6.83
C GLY A 206 6.11 -6.25 7.26
N GLY A 207 5.77 -6.44 8.54
CA GLY A 207 4.54 -5.93 9.14
C GLY A 207 3.25 -6.50 8.55
N VAL A 208 2.19 -5.73 8.69
CA VAL A 208 0.83 -6.12 8.28
C VAL A 208 0.74 -6.50 6.79
N PRO A 209 1.32 -5.76 5.83
CA PRO A 209 1.21 -6.14 4.42
C PRO A 209 1.74 -7.54 4.11
N LYS A 210 2.90 -7.90 4.69
CA LYS A 210 3.48 -9.23 4.56
C LYS A 210 2.54 -10.30 5.13
N ASN A 211 2.12 -10.14 6.39
CA ASN A 211 1.27 -11.11 7.07
C ASN A 211 -0.05 -11.30 6.33
N PHE A 212 -0.66 -10.22 5.88
CA PHE A 212 -1.95 -10.25 5.19
C PHE A 212 -1.92 -11.11 3.91
N VAL A 213 -0.80 -11.07 3.16
CA VAL A 213 -0.62 -11.97 2.00
C VAL A 213 -0.37 -13.41 2.44
N GLN A 214 0.47 -13.62 3.46
CA GLN A 214 0.76 -14.97 3.96
C GLN A 214 -0.50 -15.65 4.51
N ASP A 215 -1.34 -14.92 5.23
CA ASP A 215 -2.59 -15.41 5.82
C ASP A 215 -3.61 -15.87 4.77
N THR A 216 -3.46 -15.49 3.49
CA THR A 216 -4.33 -15.96 2.41
C THR A 216 -4.30 -17.48 2.24
N VAL A 217 -3.18 -18.15 2.57
CA VAL A 217 -3.06 -19.62 2.52
C VAL A 217 -3.94 -20.24 3.60
N VAL A 218 -3.84 -19.73 4.83
CA VAL A 218 -4.67 -20.20 5.97
C VAL A 218 -6.13 -19.88 5.74
N CYS A 219 -6.43 -18.68 5.25
CA CYS A 219 -7.79 -18.26 4.95
C CYS A 219 -8.42 -19.11 3.85
N ALA A 220 -7.67 -19.48 2.81
CA ALA A 220 -8.14 -20.39 1.77
C ALA A 220 -8.51 -21.78 2.34
N ASP A 221 -7.67 -22.34 3.22
CA ASP A 221 -7.95 -23.62 3.88
C ASP A 221 -9.22 -23.55 4.74
N LEU A 222 -9.37 -22.50 5.53
CA LEU A 222 -10.56 -22.29 6.38
C LEU A 222 -11.87 -22.20 5.59
N ILE A 223 -11.84 -21.69 4.35
CA ILE A 223 -13.02 -21.65 3.46
C ILE A 223 -13.12 -22.87 2.55
N GLY A 224 -12.36 -23.93 2.83
CA GLY A 224 -12.40 -25.21 2.11
C GLY A 224 -11.74 -25.19 0.72
N LYS A 225 -10.83 -24.24 0.47
CA LYS A 225 -10.06 -24.15 -0.77
C LYS A 225 -8.62 -24.59 -0.51
N LYS A 226 -8.20 -25.69 -1.13
CA LYS A 226 -6.80 -26.12 -1.06
C LYS A 226 -5.95 -25.29 -2.02
N VAL A 227 -4.89 -24.69 -1.48
CA VAL A 227 -3.88 -23.95 -2.23
C VAL A 227 -2.48 -24.37 -1.80
N ASP A 228 -1.52 -24.30 -2.71
CA ASP A 228 -0.13 -24.49 -2.35
C ASP A 228 0.40 -23.25 -1.60
N MET A 229 1.45 -23.44 -0.80
CA MET A 229 2.21 -22.34 -0.21
C MET A 229 2.83 -21.45 -1.30
N HIS A 230 3.39 -20.32 -0.90
CA HIS A 230 4.11 -19.45 -1.84
C HIS A 230 5.40 -20.15 -2.29
N LYS A 231 5.54 -20.34 -3.60
CA LYS A 231 6.70 -21.06 -4.18
C LYS A 231 7.99 -20.25 -4.08
N TYR A 232 7.89 -18.94 -4.20
CA TYR A 232 9.03 -18.02 -4.14
C TYR A 232 8.78 -16.95 -3.09
N ALA A 233 9.86 -16.57 -2.38
CA ALA A 233 9.78 -15.47 -1.43
C ALA A 233 11.11 -14.72 -1.37
N ILE A 234 11.02 -13.39 -1.43
CA ILE A 234 12.13 -12.45 -1.23
C ILE A 234 11.66 -11.43 -0.19
N GLN A 235 12.47 -11.22 0.84
CA GLN A 235 12.22 -10.14 1.79
C GLN A 235 13.44 -9.24 1.86
N ILE A 236 13.22 -7.94 1.67
CA ILE A 236 14.21 -6.87 1.79
C ILE A 236 13.86 -6.11 3.06
N THR A 237 14.69 -6.23 4.09
CA THR A 237 14.44 -5.61 5.40
C THR A 237 15.77 -5.33 6.11
N VAL A 238 15.77 -4.32 6.98
CA VAL A 238 16.86 -4.02 7.92
C VAL A 238 16.54 -4.50 9.34
N ALA A 239 15.37 -5.12 9.55
CA ALA A 239 14.96 -5.62 10.85
C ALA A 239 15.83 -6.78 11.31
N ASP A 240 16.07 -6.85 12.62
CA ASP A 240 16.74 -7.98 13.26
C ASP A 240 15.92 -9.26 13.09
N THR A 241 16.61 -10.41 12.99
CA THR A 241 15.98 -11.72 12.85
C THR A 241 15.12 -12.14 14.05
N SER A 242 15.26 -11.50 15.19
CA SER A 242 14.41 -11.68 16.37
C SER A 242 13.04 -11.01 16.25
N CYS A 243 12.83 -10.10 15.31
CA CYS A 243 11.57 -9.41 15.10
C CYS A 243 10.62 -10.28 14.27
N LEU A 244 9.71 -11.00 14.93
CA LEU A 244 8.75 -11.91 14.28
C LEU A 244 7.89 -11.22 13.21
N LEU A 245 7.45 -9.98 13.47
CA LEU A 245 6.60 -9.24 12.54
C LEU A 245 7.30 -8.96 11.19
N TYR A 246 8.63 -8.84 11.21
CA TYR A 246 9.41 -8.56 10.00
C TYR A 246 10.09 -9.80 9.41
N THR A 247 10.33 -10.83 10.22
CA THR A 247 11.17 -11.98 9.83
C THR A 247 10.50 -13.34 9.99
N SER A 248 9.21 -13.40 10.41
CA SER A 248 8.52 -14.67 10.54
C SER A 248 8.57 -15.45 9.21
N PRO A 249 8.87 -16.74 9.24
CA PRO A 249 8.84 -17.56 8.04
C PRO A 249 7.43 -17.57 7.43
N SER A 250 7.36 -17.73 6.13
CA SER A 250 6.10 -18.05 5.47
C SER A 250 5.56 -19.37 6.02
N PRO A 251 4.27 -19.44 6.39
CA PRO A 251 3.65 -20.71 6.70
C PRO A 251 3.68 -21.63 5.49
#